data_152c5c98bd04547e3f84e85e0850dc2b
#
_entry.id   152c5c98bd04547e3f84e85e0850dc2b
#
_cell.length_a   1.000
_cell.length_b   1.000
_cell.length_c   1.000
_cell.angle_alpha   90.00
_cell.angle_beta   90.00
_cell.angle_gamma   90.00
#
_symmetry.space_group_name_H-M   'P 1'
#
loop_
_entity.id
_entity.type
_entity.pdbx_description
1 polymer ?
#
loop_
_entity_poly.entity_id
_entity_poly.type
_entity_poly.pdbx_seq_one_letter_code
_entity_poly.pdbx_strand_id
1 'polypeptide(L)'
;MTGKSFLDVLLSEKSGRIDEKRSYSLIGKERHDNGTSDGDQIAVSYPVRAIRTDKYLYSYNYKPNRWPVGDPEFNYNNCDDSPTKNYLTGLKEGDKDYNYFTLSFGKRPADELFDLEKDPDCVKNLASDPQYASLIKELKTKMEKDLRKQKDPRVLGKGDVFDYYPQVREEKIKKLYKDKYYNMFDKFFEVFGKKTVPIPSGFVEKDGEN
;
A
#
# COMPACT_ATOMS: atom_id res chain seq x y z
N MET A 1 20.48 6.43 -4.29
CA MET A 1 19.52 7.00 -3.33
C MET A 1 19.08 8.37 -3.82
N THR A 2 17.79 8.69 -3.75
CA THR A 2 17.22 9.97 -4.20
C THR A 2 16.85 10.89 -3.04
N GLY A 3 16.94 10.39 -1.81
CA GLY A 3 16.71 11.18 -0.60
C GLY A 3 17.76 12.26 -0.40
N LYS A 4 17.33 13.36 0.22
CA LYS A 4 18.21 14.46 0.62
C LYS A 4 18.34 14.46 2.14
N SER A 5 19.54 14.77 2.62
CA SER A 5 19.77 14.96 4.06
C SER A 5 18.81 16.02 4.60
N PHE A 6 18.33 15.83 5.81
CA PHE A 6 17.54 16.80 6.57
C PHE A 6 18.28 17.22 7.86
N LEU A 7 19.61 17.10 7.85
CA LEU A 7 20.44 17.45 8.98
C LEU A 7 20.31 18.94 9.35
N ASP A 8 20.20 19.79 8.34
CA ASP A 8 19.93 21.24 8.48
C ASP A 8 18.63 21.51 9.25
N VAL A 9 17.60 20.71 9.01
CA VAL A 9 16.33 20.79 9.75
C VAL A 9 16.52 20.33 11.20
N LEU A 10 17.24 19.24 11.41
CA LEU A 10 17.48 18.69 12.77
C LEU A 10 18.34 19.62 13.64
N LEU A 11 19.28 20.36 13.02
CA LEU A 11 20.17 21.28 13.73
C LEU A 11 19.60 22.71 13.85
N SER A 12 18.42 22.96 13.29
CA SER A 12 17.80 24.28 13.35
C SER A 12 17.18 24.56 14.72
N GLU A 13 17.46 25.73 15.25
CA GLU A 13 16.78 26.27 16.46
C GLU A 13 15.43 26.91 16.13
N LYS A 14 15.07 27.01 14.85
CA LYS A 14 13.79 27.59 14.40
C LYS A 14 12.68 26.55 14.49
N SER A 15 11.46 27.00 14.81
CA SER A 15 10.25 26.20 14.68
C SER A 15 9.54 26.45 13.36
N GLY A 16 8.64 25.52 12.97
CA GLY A 16 7.89 25.61 11.72
C GLY A 16 8.65 25.02 10.52
N ARG A 17 8.33 25.48 9.32
CA ARG A 17 8.97 25.01 8.09
C ARG A 17 10.36 25.63 7.96
N ILE A 18 11.39 24.80 8.05
CA ILE A 18 12.78 25.23 7.94
C ILE A 18 13.25 25.25 6.48
N ASP A 19 12.82 24.29 5.68
CA ASP A 19 13.16 24.17 4.26
C ASP A 19 11.90 24.28 3.39
N GLU A 20 11.68 25.44 2.78
CA GLU A 20 10.54 25.74 1.90
C GLU A 20 10.46 24.82 0.68
N LYS A 21 11.58 24.22 0.28
CA LYS A 21 11.62 23.28 -0.85
C LYS A 21 10.97 21.94 -0.52
N ARG A 22 10.75 21.64 0.76
CA ARG A 22 10.08 20.42 1.25
C ARG A 22 8.57 20.65 1.41
N SER A 23 7.91 21.06 0.33
CA SER A 23 6.48 21.41 0.33
C SER A 23 5.53 20.21 0.19
N TYR A 24 6.06 19.00 0.06
CA TYR A 24 5.27 17.76 -0.02
C TYR A 24 6.09 16.54 0.37
N SER A 25 5.38 15.46 0.71
CA SER A 25 5.96 14.14 0.96
C SER A 25 5.34 13.11 0.03
N LEU A 26 6.14 12.13 -0.40
CA LEU A 26 5.66 10.95 -1.10
C LEU A 26 5.50 9.79 -0.11
N ILE A 27 4.42 9.04 -0.25
CA ILE A 27 4.07 7.91 0.61
C ILE A 27 3.81 6.71 -0.28
N GLY A 28 4.23 5.52 0.17
CA GLY A 28 3.98 4.28 -0.56
C GLY A 28 3.68 3.13 0.37
N LYS A 29 2.77 2.26 -0.07
CA LYS A 29 2.49 0.96 0.51
C LYS A 29 2.51 -0.07 -0.61
N GLU A 30 3.04 -1.23 -0.33
CA GLU A 30 2.93 -2.42 -1.20
C GLU A 30 2.21 -3.52 -0.45
N ARG A 31 2.95 -4.47 0.07
CA ARG A 31 2.41 -5.60 0.82
C ARG A 31 2.74 -5.44 2.30
N HIS A 32 1.73 -5.65 3.14
CA HIS A 32 1.91 -5.62 4.59
C HIS A 32 2.02 -7.04 5.16
N ASP A 33 1.00 -7.85 4.93
CA ASP A 33 0.95 -9.25 5.35
C ASP A 33 0.31 -10.09 4.22
N ASN A 34 -0.08 -11.30 4.49
CA ASN A 34 -0.53 -12.35 3.57
C ASN A 34 -2.05 -12.47 3.43
N GLY A 35 -2.81 -11.52 3.96
CA GLY A 35 -4.27 -11.58 3.99
C GLY A 35 -4.99 -11.05 2.77
N THR A 36 -4.30 -10.63 1.74
CA THR A 36 -4.93 -10.10 0.52
C THR A 36 -4.76 -11.09 -0.63
N SER A 37 -5.85 -11.34 -1.36
CA SER A 37 -5.87 -12.20 -2.55
C SER A 37 -6.32 -11.44 -3.80
N ASP A 38 -6.09 -12.05 -4.98
CA ASP A 38 -6.55 -11.59 -6.28
C ASP A 38 -6.83 -12.82 -7.16
N GLY A 39 -8.07 -13.26 -7.18
CA GLY A 39 -8.44 -14.55 -7.77
C GLY A 39 -7.74 -15.71 -7.06
N ASP A 40 -6.97 -16.50 -7.81
CA ASP A 40 -6.19 -17.63 -7.27
C ASP A 40 -4.85 -17.22 -6.65
N GLN A 41 -4.44 -15.96 -6.79
CA GLN A 41 -3.23 -15.44 -6.16
C GLN A 41 -3.52 -15.03 -4.73
N ILE A 42 -2.65 -15.46 -3.82
CA ILE A 42 -2.73 -15.16 -2.39
C ILE A 42 -1.51 -14.37 -1.94
N ALA A 43 -1.60 -13.74 -0.78
CA ALA A 43 -0.52 -12.95 -0.22
C ALA A 43 -0.01 -11.85 -1.18
N VAL A 44 -0.92 -11.30 -1.99
CA VAL A 44 -0.62 -10.22 -2.93
C VAL A 44 -0.55 -8.86 -2.24
N SER A 45 0.02 -7.88 -2.92
CA SER A 45 0.11 -6.52 -2.43
C SER A 45 -1.22 -5.75 -2.54
N TYR A 46 -1.38 -4.74 -1.69
CA TYR A 46 -2.33 -3.65 -1.92
C TYR A 46 -1.53 -2.36 -2.18
N PRO A 47 -1.15 -2.12 -3.44
CA PRO A 47 -0.21 -1.07 -3.77
C PRO A 47 -0.88 0.32 -3.79
N VAL A 48 -0.32 1.22 -3.01
CA VAL A 48 -0.73 2.63 -2.96
C VAL A 48 0.49 3.52 -3.15
N ARG A 49 0.31 4.61 -3.86
CA ARG A 49 1.23 5.76 -3.86
C ARG A 49 0.44 7.01 -3.56
N ALA A 50 1.00 7.85 -2.72
CA ALA A 50 0.35 9.08 -2.34
C ALA A 50 1.33 10.27 -2.33
N ILE A 51 0.77 11.44 -2.51
CA ILE A 51 1.44 12.72 -2.31
C ILE A 51 0.67 13.53 -1.28
N ARG A 52 1.35 13.95 -0.22
CA ARG A 52 0.81 14.82 0.80
C ARG A 52 1.47 16.19 0.70
N THR A 53 0.66 17.20 0.48
CA THR A 53 0.99 18.62 0.62
C THR A 53 0.52 19.14 1.98
N ASP A 54 0.68 20.43 2.23
CA ASP A 54 0.14 21.02 3.47
C ASP A 54 -1.39 20.92 3.52
N LYS A 55 -2.04 21.08 2.37
CA LYS A 55 -3.49 21.16 2.28
C LYS A 55 -4.16 19.88 1.81
N TYR A 56 -3.53 19.14 0.91
CA TYR A 56 -4.18 17.99 0.27
C TYR A 56 -3.38 16.70 0.46
N LEU A 57 -4.11 15.60 0.64
CA LEU A 57 -3.62 14.25 0.47
C LEU A 57 -4.28 13.65 -0.76
N TYR A 58 -3.48 13.31 -1.77
CA TYR A 58 -3.92 12.53 -2.91
C TYR A 58 -3.30 11.15 -2.86
N SER A 59 -4.13 10.11 -3.01
CA SER A 59 -3.72 8.70 -3.04
C SER A 59 -4.18 8.03 -4.33
N TYR A 60 -3.32 7.19 -4.91
CA TYR A 60 -3.66 6.34 -6.03
C TYR A 60 -3.53 4.87 -5.65
N ASN A 61 -4.66 4.14 -5.69
CA ASN A 61 -4.78 2.73 -5.42
C ASN A 61 -4.66 1.95 -6.74
N TYR A 62 -3.54 1.24 -6.94
CA TYR A 62 -3.26 0.55 -8.22
C TYR A 62 -4.11 -0.69 -8.44
N LYS A 63 -4.62 -1.29 -7.38
CA LYS A 63 -5.42 -2.52 -7.40
C LYS A 63 -6.71 -2.32 -6.58
N PRO A 64 -7.65 -1.45 -7.03
CA PRO A 64 -8.84 -1.07 -6.26
C PRO A 64 -9.81 -2.24 -6.02
N ASN A 65 -9.71 -3.31 -6.79
CA ASN A 65 -10.52 -4.51 -6.63
C ASN A 65 -10.06 -5.40 -5.46
N ARG A 66 -8.84 -5.20 -4.94
CA ARG A 66 -8.32 -5.93 -3.79
C ARG A 66 -8.80 -5.31 -2.47
N TRP A 67 -8.76 -6.09 -1.41
CA TRP A 67 -9.06 -5.61 -0.06
C TRP A 67 -7.85 -4.92 0.56
N PRO A 68 -7.98 -3.67 1.06
CA PRO A 68 -6.84 -2.87 1.49
C PRO A 68 -6.17 -3.34 2.79
N VAL A 69 -6.90 -4.11 3.61
CA VAL A 69 -6.46 -4.57 4.94
C VAL A 69 -6.57 -6.09 5.11
N GLY A 70 -6.58 -6.83 4.01
CA GLY A 70 -6.80 -8.27 3.96
C GLY A 70 -8.24 -8.64 3.61
N ASP A 71 -8.42 -9.86 3.15
CA ASP A 71 -9.73 -10.34 2.71
C ASP A 71 -10.66 -10.65 3.89
N PRO A 72 -11.98 -10.53 3.69
CA PRO A 72 -12.98 -10.87 4.72
C PRO A 72 -12.86 -12.30 5.23
N GLU A 73 -12.58 -13.27 4.35
CA GLU A 73 -12.44 -14.69 4.70
C GLU A 73 -11.27 -14.98 5.67
N PHE A 74 -10.28 -14.07 5.73
CA PHE A 74 -9.17 -14.12 6.67
C PHE A 74 -9.31 -13.10 7.80
N ASN A 75 -10.52 -12.62 8.03
CA ASN A 75 -10.83 -11.64 9.06
C ASN A 75 -9.95 -10.38 8.96
N TYR A 76 -9.71 -9.88 7.72
CA TYR A 76 -8.94 -8.65 7.51
C TYR A 76 -7.60 -8.65 8.26
N ASN A 77 -6.83 -9.72 8.12
CA ASN A 77 -5.65 -10.01 8.96
C ASN A 77 -4.43 -9.12 8.72
N ASN A 78 -4.51 -8.16 7.78
CA ASN A 78 -3.53 -7.08 7.67
C ASN A 78 -3.78 -5.95 8.70
N CYS A 79 -4.79 -6.10 9.54
CA CYS A 79 -5.09 -5.26 10.69
C CYS A 79 -5.05 -6.12 11.95
N ASP A 80 -4.32 -5.67 12.97
CA ASP A 80 -4.18 -6.37 14.24
C ASP A 80 -5.53 -6.57 14.94
N ASP A 81 -5.65 -7.65 15.68
CA ASP A 81 -6.87 -7.96 16.42
C ASP A 81 -7.07 -6.98 17.58
N SER A 82 -8.29 -6.49 17.70
CA SER A 82 -8.70 -5.59 18.76
C SER A 82 -10.21 -5.64 18.99
N PRO A 83 -10.71 -5.20 20.15
CA PRO A 83 -12.16 -5.08 20.39
C PRO A 83 -12.85 -4.21 19.33
N THR A 84 -12.23 -3.11 18.90
CA THR A 84 -12.76 -2.23 17.86
C THR A 84 -12.85 -2.93 16.50
N LYS A 85 -11.81 -3.68 16.11
CA LYS A 85 -11.84 -4.48 14.88
C LYS A 85 -12.99 -5.49 14.93
N ASN A 86 -13.10 -6.24 16.01
CA ASN A 86 -14.15 -7.25 16.17
C ASN A 86 -15.56 -6.63 16.10
N TYR A 87 -15.74 -5.47 16.71
CA TYR A 87 -17.00 -4.72 16.60
C TYR A 87 -17.30 -4.34 15.16
N LEU A 88 -16.36 -3.68 14.47
CA LEU A 88 -16.57 -3.19 13.11
C LEU A 88 -16.78 -4.31 12.10
N THR A 89 -15.99 -5.39 12.16
CA THR A 89 -16.12 -6.53 11.26
C THR A 89 -17.36 -7.40 11.51
N GLY A 90 -17.99 -7.25 12.67
CA GLY A 90 -19.27 -7.88 13.00
C GLY A 90 -20.50 -7.12 12.45
N LEU A 91 -20.35 -5.87 12.03
CA LEU A 91 -21.45 -5.04 11.52
C LEU A 91 -21.94 -5.54 10.15
N LYS A 92 -23.24 -5.37 9.90
CA LYS A 92 -23.90 -5.69 8.65
C LYS A 92 -24.45 -4.44 7.99
N GLU A 93 -24.63 -4.50 6.68
CA GLU A 93 -25.31 -3.43 5.96
C GLU A 93 -26.68 -3.14 6.56
N GLY A 94 -26.91 -1.85 6.88
CA GLY A 94 -28.11 -1.39 7.59
C GLY A 94 -27.89 -1.13 9.10
N ASP A 95 -26.80 -1.60 9.68
CA ASP A 95 -26.45 -1.26 11.06
C ASP A 95 -26.06 0.23 11.16
N LYS A 96 -26.39 0.86 12.29
CA LYS A 96 -26.16 2.28 12.54
C LYS A 96 -24.71 2.72 12.24
N ASP A 97 -23.76 1.90 12.62
CA ASP A 97 -22.32 2.21 12.55
C ASP A 97 -21.61 1.55 11.35
N TYR A 98 -22.36 0.97 10.40
CA TYR A 98 -21.80 0.26 9.25
C TYR A 98 -20.90 1.15 8.35
N ASN A 99 -21.13 2.46 8.33
CA ASN A 99 -20.27 3.40 7.64
C ASN A 99 -18.83 3.38 8.15
N TYR A 100 -18.60 3.14 9.45
CA TYR A 100 -17.25 3.02 10.01
C TYR A 100 -16.53 1.74 9.54
N PHE A 101 -17.28 0.65 9.37
CA PHE A 101 -16.76 -0.53 8.71
C PHE A 101 -16.31 -0.22 7.28
N THR A 102 -17.16 0.44 6.49
CA THR A 102 -16.86 0.80 5.10
C THR A 102 -15.62 1.70 5.01
N LEU A 103 -15.51 2.70 5.88
CA LEU A 103 -14.37 3.59 5.94
C LEU A 103 -13.06 2.88 6.37
N SER A 104 -13.14 1.86 7.21
CA SER A 104 -11.96 1.18 7.76
C SER A 104 -11.51 -0.01 6.93
N PHE A 105 -12.46 -0.82 6.43
CA PHE A 105 -12.21 -2.12 5.81
C PHE A 105 -12.70 -2.23 4.36
N GLY A 106 -13.56 -1.32 3.90
CA GLY A 106 -14.12 -1.35 2.56
C GLY A 106 -13.09 -1.18 1.45
N LYS A 107 -13.42 -1.69 0.26
CA LYS A 107 -12.60 -1.47 -0.95
C LYS A 107 -12.53 0.02 -1.26
N ARG A 108 -11.39 0.45 -1.80
CA ARG A 108 -11.11 1.85 -2.12
C ARG A 108 -11.24 2.10 -3.62
N PRO A 109 -11.71 3.29 -4.03
CA PRO A 109 -11.60 3.70 -5.44
C PRO A 109 -10.13 3.87 -5.84
N ALA A 110 -9.88 3.96 -7.16
CA ALA A 110 -8.54 4.16 -7.68
C ALA A 110 -7.94 5.50 -7.23
N ASP A 111 -8.73 6.56 -7.28
CA ASP A 111 -8.29 7.91 -6.90
C ASP A 111 -8.98 8.33 -5.60
N GLU A 112 -8.21 8.85 -4.64
CA GLU A 112 -8.71 9.46 -3.41
C GLU A 112 -8.05 10.81 -3.21
N LEU A 113 -8.85 11.83 -2.88
CA LEU A 113 -8.38 13.17 -2.56
C LEU A 113 -9.07 13.68 -1.30
N PHE A 114 -8.27 14.17 -0.36
CA PHE A 114 -8.76 14.74 0.90
C PHE A 114 -8.21 16.15 1.12
N ASP A 115 -9.06 17.06 1.58
CA ASP A 115 -8.68 18.42 2.02
C ASP A 115 -8.35 18.37 3.52
N LEU A 116 -7.07 18.34 3.86
CA LEU A 116 -6.58 18.15 5.22
C LEU A 116 -6.91 19.33 6.17
N GLU A 117 -7.25 20.50 5.62
CA GLU A 117 -7.69 21.65 6.42
C GLU A 117 -9.15 21.52 6.87
N LYS A 118 -10.00 20.95 5.99
CA LYS A 118 -11.44 20.81 6.22
C LYS A 118 -11.84 19.42 6.72
N ASP A 119 -11.05 18.42 6.41
CA ASP A 119 -11.29 17.01 6.68
C ASP A 119 -9.96 16.32 7.11
N PRO A 120 -9.44 16.68 8.30
CA PRO A 120 -8.17 16.14 8.80
C PRO A 120 -8.19 14.62 9.00
N ASP A 121 -9.38 14.04 9.21
CA ASP A 121 -9.59 12.62 9.39
C ASP A 121 -9.72 11.84 8.06
N CYS A 122 -9.68 12.53 6.91
CA CYS A 122 -9.75 11.93 5.57
C CYS A 122 -10.98 11.05 5.37
N VAL A 123 -12.14 11.50 5.79
CA VAL A 123 -13.42 10.78 5.71
C VAL A 123 -14.11 11.01 4.36
N LYS A 124 -14.02 12.25 3.83
CA LYS A 124 -14.71 12.66 2.61
C LYS A 124 -13.80 12.65 1.41
N ASN A 125 -13.88 11.59 0.60
CA ASN A 125 -13.15 11.54 -0.67
C ASN A 125 -13.74 12.53 -1.69
N LEU A 126 -12.92 13.46 -2.15
CA LEU A 126 -13.28 14.52 -3.12
C LEU A 126 -12.97 14.11 -4.58
N ALA A 127 -12.44 12.92 -4.81
CA ALA A 127 -11.93 12.53 -6.13
C ALA A 127 -13.02 12.42 -7.21
N SER A 128 -14.26 12.18 -6.83
CA SER A 128 -15.40 12.11 -7.76
C SER A 128 -16.00 13.48 -8.12
N ASP A 129 -15.61 14.56 -7.43
CA ASP A 129 -16.13 15.90 -7.68
C ASP A 129 -15.35 16.56 -8.83
N PRO A 130 -16.03 16.91 -9.95
CA PRO A 130 -15.39 17.48 -11.12
C PRO A 130 -14.57 18.75 -10.88
N GLN A 131 -14.91 19.52 -9.83
CA GLN A 131 -14.17 20.74 -9.49
C GLN A 131 -12.71 20.46 -9.11
N TYR A 132 -12.39 19.23 -8.62
CA TYR A 132 -11.04 18.83 -8.26
C TYR A 132 -10.27 18.10 -9.35
N ALA A 133 -10.86 17.88 -10.53
CA ALA A 133 -10.23 17.09 -11.59
C ALA A 133 -8.85 17.63 -12.02
N SER A 134 -8.72 18.96 -12.13
CA SER A 134 -7.44 19.61 -12.47
C SER A 134 -6.39 19.44 -11.37
N LEU A 135 -6.78 19.56 -10.12
CA LEU A 135 -5.90 19.36 -8.95
C LEU A 135 -5.41 17.92 -8.86
N ILE A 136 -6.31 16.96 -9.05
CA ILE A 136 -5.98 15.52 -9.04
C ILE A 136 -4.94 15.24 -10.14
N LYS A 137 -5.17 15.74 -11.35
CA LYS A 137 -4.23 15.58 -12.48
C LYS A 137 -2.85 16.19 -12.16
N GLU A 138 -2.82 17.36 -11.55
CA GLU A 138 -1.58 18.02 -11.13
C GLU A 138 -0.81 17.18 -10.10
N LEU A 139 -1.48 16.79 -8.99
CA LEU A 139 -0.87 16.03 -7.91
C LEU A 139 -0.39 14.65 -8.39
N LYS A 140 -1.19 13.97 -9.19
CA LYS A 140 -0.84 12.68 -9.79
C LYS A 140 0.39 12.81 -10.69
N THR A 141 0.41 13.80 -11.57
CA THR A 141 1.54 14.05 -12.47
C THR A 141 2.82 14.37 -11.70
N LYS A 142 2.73 15.19 -10.66
CA LYS A 142 3.86 15.53 -9.79
C LYS A 142 4.40 14.30 -9.05
N MET A 143 3.51 13.53 -8.45
CA MET A 143 3.83 12.28 -7.77
C MET A 143 4.54 11.29 -8.70
N GLU A 144 3.92 11.00 -9.85
CA GLU A 144 4.47 10.04 -10.81
C GLU A 144 5.81 10.48 -11.39
N LYS A 145 6.00 11.75 -11.66
CA LYS A 145 7.27 12.31 -12.14
C LYS A 145 8.42 12.01 -11.17
N ASP A 146 8.19 12.21 -9.89
CA ASP A 146 9.22 12.00 -8.87
C ASP A 146 9.44 10.52 -8.56
N LEU A 147 8.38 9.71 -8.55
CA LEU A 147 8.49 8.26 -8.42
C LEU A 147 9.24 7.63 -9.60
N ARG A 148 9.05 8.12 -10.84
CA ARG A 148 9.83 7.70 -12.01
C ARG A 148 11.31 8.03 -11.85
N LYS A 149 11.67 9.22 -11.34
CA LYS A 149 13.06 9.56 -11.01
C LYS A 149 13.66 8.63 -9.97
N GLN A 150 12.84 8.17 -9.01
CA GLN A 150 13.22 7.21 -7.99
C GLN A 150 13.29 5.78 -8.51
N LYS A 151 12.90 5.54 -9.76
CA LYS A 151 12.81 4.21 -10.39
C LYS A 151 11.82 3.30 -9.66
N ASP A 152 10.71 3.88 -9.16
CA ASP A 152 9.67 3.09 -8.49
C ASP A 152 9.07 2.07 -9.44
N PRO A 153 9.14 0.75 -9.14
CA PRO A 153 8.69 -0.30 -10.05
C PRO A 153 7.20 -0.20 -10.38
N ARG A 154 6.37 0.26 -9.42
CA ARG A 154 4.92 0.36 -9.61
C ARG A 154 4.59 1.36 -10.72
N VAL A 155 5.19 2.55 -10.68
CA VAL A 155 4.98 3.60 -11.69
C VAL A 155 5.62 3.25 -13.05
N LEU A 156 6.64 2.39 -13.04
CA LEU A 156 7.31 1.89 -14.25
C LEU A 156 6.61 0.69 -14.88
N GLY A 157 5.44 0.26 -14.37
CA GLY A 157 4.70 -0.89 -14.89
C GLY A 157 5.30 -2.26 -14.52
N LYS A 158 6.24 -2.29 -13.56
CA LYS A 158 6.91 -3.50 -13.08
C LYS A 158 6.55 -3.85 -11.64
N GLY A 159 5.52 -3.23 -11.09
CA GLY A 159 5.19 -3.33 -9.68
C GLY A 159 4.60 -4.68 -9.27
N ASP A 160 4.09 -5.47 -10.20
CA ASP A 160 3.55 -6.80 -9.88
C ASP A 160 4.64 -7.77 -9.35
N VAL A 161 5.93 -7.42 -9.50
CA VAL A 161 7.04 -8.14 -8.87
C VAL A 161 6.85 -8.29 -7.35
N PHE A 162 6.22 -7.32 -6.70
CA PHE A 162 5.99 -7.35 -5.26
C PHE A 162 5.00 -8.43 -4.81
N ASP A 163 4.13 -8.90 -5.71
CA ASP A 163 3.17 -9.96 -5.43
C ASP A 163 3.83 -11.33 -5.34
N TYR A 164 5.04 -11.46 -5.90
CA TYR A 164 5.76 -12.73 -5.96
C TYR A 164 6.93 -12.84 -4.97
N TYR A 165 7.23 -11.79 -4.21
CA TYR A 165 8.28 -11.88 -3.20
C TYR A 165 7.88 -12.86 -2.08
N PRO A 166 8.79 -13.80 -1.71
CA PRO A 166 8.52 -14.75 -0.65
C PRO A 166 8.28 -14.03 0.70
N GLN A 167 7.44 -14.62 1.50
CA GLN A 167 7.13 -14.13 2.85
C GLN A 167 8.11 -14.75 3.86
N VAL A 168 8.54 -13.95 4.83
CA VAL A 168 9.41 -14.41 5.93
C VAL A 168 8.73 -15.46 6.80
N ARG A 169 7.39 -15.45 6.89
CA ARG A 169 6.59 -16.40 7.68
C ARG A 169 6.05 -17.54 6.81
N GLU A 170 6.91 -18.15 6.02
CA GLU A 170 6.56 -19.15 5.01
C GLU A 170 5.72 -20.32 5.57
N GLU A 171 6.08 -20.88 6.72
CA GLU A 171 5.36 -22.00 7.32
C GLU A 171 3.90 -21.65 7.70
N LYS A 172 3.67 -20.45 8.21
CA LYS A 172 2.32 -19.97 8.50
C LYS A 172 1.49 -19.85 7.22
N ILE A 173 2.11 -19.36 6.15
CA ILE A 173 1.46 -19.20 4.84
C ILE A 173 1.14 -20.54 4.22
N LYS A 174 2.08 -21.48 4.20
CA LYS A 174 1.88 -22.84 3.71
C LYS A 174 0.69 -23.52 4.41
N LYS A 175 0.59 -23.34 5.72
CA LYS A 175 -0.52 -23.90 6.51
C LYS A 175 -1.87 -23.26 6.15
N LEU A 176 -1.91 -21.96 5.88
CA LEU A 176 -3.14 -21.23 5.53
C LEU A 176 -3.62 -21.54 4.10
N TYR A 177 -2.69 -21.59 3.18
CA TYR A 177 -3.00 -21.58 1.75
C TYR A 177 -2.69 -22.88 1.01
N LYS A 178 -2.17 -23.90 1.74
CA LYS A 178 -1.88 -25.25 1.22
C LYS A 178 -1.22 -25.19 -0.18
N ASP A 179 -1.85 -25.87 -1.16
CA ASP A 179 -1.29 -26.09 -2.50
C ASP A 179 -1.20 -24.82 -3.37
N LYS A 180 -1.94 -23.77 -3.05
CA LYS A 180 -1.88 -22.50 -3.82
C LYS A 180 -0.53 -21.79 -3.67
N TYR A 181 0.17 -22.00 -2.54
CA TYR A 181 1.44 -21.33 -2.25
C TYR A 181 2.57 -21.72 -3.19
N TYR A 182 2.67 -22.99 -3.55
CA TYR A 182 3.78 -23.51 -4.37
C TYR A 182 3.83 -22.93 -5.79
N ASN A 183 2.69 -22.49 -6.31
CA ASN A 183 2.61 -21.88 -7.63
C ASN A 183 3.12 -20.43 -7.69
N MET A 184 3.34 -19.77 -6.57
CA MET A 184 3.80 -18.37 -6.54
C MET A 184 5.24 -18.22 -7.01
N PHE A 185 6.13 -19.09 -6.57
CA PHE A 185 7.54 -19.06 -6.98
C PHE A 185 7.72 -19.38 -8.46
N ASP A 186 7.00 -20.37 -8.97
CA ASP A 186 7.03 -20.72 -10.36
C ASP A 186 6.57 -19.56 -11.24
N LYS A 187 5.47 -18.92 -10.89
CA LYS A 187 4.97 -17.71 -11.57
C LYS A 187 5.95 -16.54 -11.49
N PHE A 188 6.60 -16.35 -10.36
CA PHE A 188 7.61 -15.31 -10.21
C PHE A 188 8.77 -15.52 -11.20
N PHE A 189 9.32 -16.73 -11.26
CA PHE A 189 10.41 -17.07 -12.17
C PHE A 189 9.99 -17.13 -13.64
N GLU A 190 8.74 -17.44 -13.92
CA GLU A 190 8.16 -17.38 -15.26
C GLU A 190 8.10 -15.95 -15.79
N VAL A 191 7.58 -15.01 -14.96
CA VAL A 191 7.37 -13.61 -15.35
C VAL A 191 8.66 -12.81 -15.39
N PHE A 192 9.57 -13.03 -14.43
CA PHE A 192 10.77 -12.20 -14.23
C PHE A 192 12.08 -12.87 -14.58
N GLY A 193 12.08 -14.19 -14.84
CA GLY A 193 13.27 -14.99 -15.10
C GLY A 193 14.17 -15.18 -13.87
N LYS A 194 14.88 -16.32 -13.82
CA LYS A 194 15.77 -16.69 -12.70
C LYS A 194 16.96 -15.73 -12.48
N LYS A 195 17.23 -14.82 -13.43
CA LYS A 195 18.43 -13.96 -13.41
C LYS A 195 18.19 -12.49 -13.03
N THR A 196 16.96 -12.06 -12.81
CA THR A 196 16.65 -10.62 -12.76
C THR A 196 16.29 -10.07 -11.38
N VAL A 197 16.18 -10.91 -10.37
CA VAL A 197 15.93 -10.47 -9.00
C VAL A 197 17.11 -10.89 -8.13
N PRO A 198 17.86 -9.94 -7.55
CA PRO A 198 18.81 -10.28 -6.50
C PRO A 198 17.98 -10.82 -5.33
N ILE A 199 18.02 -12.11 -5.08
CA ILE A 199 17.55 -12.68 -3.82
C ILE A 199 18.43 -12.02 -2.75
N PRO A 200 17.86 -11.28 -1.78
CA PRO A 200 18.64 -10.76 -0.67
C PRO A 200 19.44 -11.91 -0.06
N SER A 201 20.71 -11.69 0.23
CA SER A 201 21.67 -12.71 0.69
C SER A 201 21.30 -13.45 1.99
N GLY A 202 20.14 -13.19 2.57
CA GLY A 202 19.56 -13.94 3.70
C GLY A 202 18.53 -15.01 3.31
N PHE A 203 18.23 -15.20 2.01
CA PHE A 203 17.25 -16.16 1.51
C PHE A 203 17.88 -17.36 0.79
N VAL A 204 19.16 -17.61 0.99
CA VAL A 204 19.74 -18.89 0.59
C VAL A 204 19.20 -19.94 1.56
N GLU A 205 18.41 -20.89 1.04
CA GLU A 205 18.10 -22.12 1.78
C GLU A 205 19.41 -22.64 2.38
N LYS A 206 19.45 -22.76 3.68
CA LYS A 206 20.38 -23.70 4.28
C LYS A 206 19.89 -25.07 3.86
N ASP A 207 20.53 -25.62 2.84
CA ASP A 207 20.37 -27.02 2.49
C ASP A 207 20.45 -27.82 3.79
N GLY A 208 19.42 -28.66 3.96
CA GLY A 208 19.27 -29.46 5.15
C GLY A 208 20.53 -30.25 5.47
N GLU A 209 21.06 -30.01 6.61
CA GLU A 209 21.84 -31.02 7.30
C GLU A 209 20.89 -31.69 8.30
N ASN A 210 20.73 -33.00 8.06
CA ASN A 210 20.08 -34.08 8.78
C ASN A 210 19.65 -33.84 10.22
#